data_e162007aa9e0540dac2ad98f1cd5731d
#
_entry.id   e162007aa9e0540dac2ad98f1cd5731d
#
_cell.length_a   1.000
_cell.length_b   1.000
_cell.length_c   1.000
_cell.angle_alpha   90.00
_cell.angle_beta   90.00
_cell.angle_gamma   90.00
#
_symmetry.space_group_name_H-M   'P 1'
#
loop_
_entity.id
_entity.type
_entity.pdbx_description
1 polymer ?
#
loop_
_entity_poly.entity_id
_entity_poly.type
_entity_poly.pdbx_seq_one_letter_code
_entity_poly.pdbx_strand_id
1 'polypeptide(L)'
;SRVDYTCRVADLLAQLATSDKGLSISTCPFGYDSAAACEQSIGNVRLVVAHLQELHQRTGKHIHLAFEAEPCACFSDSGALIDYLATSFSDDERRYMGICFDLCHSAVTDEAYEKVLSQAERQNVTIAKVQISSALQRDSRLCSSSIGDLEELADSTYFHDFITSHW
;
A
#
# COMPACT_ATOMS: atom_id res chain seq x y z
N SER A 1 -16.87 7.05 8.17
CA SER A 1 -15.47 6.68 8.51
C SER A 1 -14.77 6.08 7.30
N ARG A 2 -13.43 5.90 7.37
CA ARG A 2 -12.66 5.19 6.32
C ARG A 2 -13.14 3.74 6.19
N VAL A 3 -13.49 3.09 7.29
CA VAL A 3 -14.06 1.74 7.32
C VAL A 3 -15.34 1.68 6.48
N ASP A 4 -16.31 2.56 6.74
CA ASP A 4 -17.58 2.58 5.99
C ASP A 4 -17.35 2.84 4.50
N TYR A 5 -16.43 3.74 4.18
CA TYR A 5 -16.08 4.01 2.79
C TYR A 5 -15.52 2.77 2.10
N THR A 6 -14.54 2.11 2.72
CA THR A 6 -13.91 0.90 2.16
C THR A 6 -14.91 -0.25 2.00
N CYS A 7 -15.78 -0.47 2.98
CA CYS A 7 -16.84 -1.48 2.87
C CYS A 7 -17.81 -1.19 1.71
N ARG A 8 -18.22 0.07 1.52
CA ARG A 8 -19.05 0.47 0.37
C ARG A 8 -18.36 0.29 -0.97
N VAL A 9 -17.05 0.57 -1.04
CA VAL A 9 -16.26 0.30 -2.26
C VAL A 9 -16.20 -1.19 -2.54
N ALA A 10 -16.04 -2.03 -1.51
CA ALA A 10 -16.08 -3.49 -1.65
C ALA A 10 -17.41 -3.99 -2.18
N ASP A 11 -18.53 -3.51 -1.61
CA ASP A 11 -19.88 -3.85 -2.06
C ASP A 11 -20.11 -3.46 -3.53
N LEU A 12 -19.67 -2.27 -3.92
CA LEU A 12 -19.77 -1.79 -5.29
C LEU A 12 -18.91 -2.63 -6.25
N LEU A 13 -17.66 -2.91 -5.85
CA LEU A 13 -16.76 -3.75 -6.64
C LEU A 13 -17.36 -5.15 -6.84
N ALA A 14 -17.92 -5.75 -5.80
CA ALA A 14 -18.56 -7.07 -5.91
C ALA A 14 -19.75 -7.08 -6.88
N GLN A 15 -20.50 -5.97 -6.96
CA GLN A 15 -21.63 -5.83 -7.91
C GLN A 15 -21.15 -5.63 -9.35
N LEU A 16 -20.08 -4.86 -9.55
CA LEU A 16 -19.61 -4.49 -10.88
C LEU A 16 -18.66 -5.53 -11.49
N ALA A 17 -17.98 -6.32 -10.66
CA ALA A 17 -16.98 -7.27 -11.12
C ALA A 17 -17.62 -8.42 -11.90
N THR A 18 -17.15 -8.61 -13.13
CA THR A 18 -17.53 -9.72 -14.00
C THR A 18 -16.73 -11.00 -13.72
N SER A 19 -15.61 -10.90 -13.00
CA SER A 19 -14.75 -12.00 -12.57
C SER A 19 -14.75 -12.08 -11.03
N ASP A 20 -14.42 -13.25 -10.52
CA ASP A 20 -14.18 -13.51 -9.09
C ASP A 20 -12.69 -13.52 -8.72
N LYS A 21 -11.82 -13.30 -9.71
CA LYS A 21 -10.36 -13.36 -9.54
C LYS A 21 -9.71 -11.98 -9.65
N GLY A 22 -8.67 -11.79 -8.85
CA GLY A 22 -7.82 -10.61 -8.92
C GLY A 22 -8.51 -9.32 -8.46
N LEU A 23 -9.52 -9.40 -7.59
CA LEU A 23 -10.20 -8.24 -7.07
C LEU A 23 -9.44 -7.66 -5.88
N SER A 24 -9.17 -6.36 -5.92
CA SER A 24 -8.51 -5.67 -4.80
C SER A 24 -8.97 -4.22 -4.67
N ILE A 25 -8.88 -3.71 -3.44
CA ILE A 25 -9.11 -2.30 -3.09
C ILE A 25 -7.81 -1.79 -2.48
N SER A 26 -7.20 -0.79 -3.09
CA SER A 26 -6.03 -0.14 -2.50
C SER A 26 -6.44 0.77 -1.35
N THR A 27 -5.61 0.85 -0.35
CA THR A 27 -5.74 1.80 0.75
C THR A 27 -4.36 2.26 1.20
N CYS A 28 -4.27 3.56 1.53
CA CYS A 28 -3.07 4.10 2.16
C CYS A 28 -2.78 3.39 3.46
N PRO A 29 -1.50 3.16 3.81
CA PRO A 29 -1.15 2.53 5.06
C PRO A 29 -1.52 3.46 6.22
N PHE A 30 -2.23 2.99 7.14
CA PHE A 30 -2.57 3.41 8.50
C PHE A 30 -2.52 4.90 8.87
N GLY A 31 -1.79 5.74 8.17
CA GLY A 31 -1.67 7.20 8.37
C GLY A 31 -0.24 7.69 8.22
N TYR A 32 -0.07 8.98 8.41
CA TYR A 32 1.22 9.63 8.49
C TYR A 32 1.65 9.62 9.96
N ASP A 33 2.83 9.09 10.24
CA ASP A 33 3.64 9.43 11.39
C ASP A 33 3.28 8.90 12.79
N SER A 34 2.91 7.62 12.99
CA SER A 34 3.27 6.99 14.28
C SER A 34 2.94 5.50 14.38
N ALA A 35 3.77 4.76 15.13
CA ALA A 35 3.49 3.38 15.58
C ALA A 35 2.14 3.27 16.32
N ALA A 36 1.73 4.32 17.05
CA ALA A 36 0.45 4.39 17.75
C ALA A 36 -0.75 4.40 16.77
N ALA A 37 -0.62 5.03 15.60
CA ALA A 37 -1.66 5.01 14.57
C ALA A 37 -1.84 3.61 13.98
N CYS A 38 -0.76 2.85 13.85
CA CYS A 38 -0.81 1.47 13.36
C CYS A 38 -1.59 0.56 14.32
N GLU A 39 -1.31 0.62 15.63
CA GLU A 39 -2.03 -0.18 16.64
C GLU A 39 -3.52 0.17 16.69
N GLN A 40 -3.86 1.47 16.69
CA GLN A 40 -5.26 1.91 16.67
C GLN A 40 -6.01 1.47 15.41
N SER A 41 -5.30 1.27 14.32
CA SER A 41 -5.89 0.89 13.04
C SER A 41 -6.20 -0.60 12.91
N ILE A 42 -5.60 -1.47 13.73
CA ILE A 42 -5.82 -2.93 13.69
C ILE A 42 -7.31 -3.27 13.80
N GLY A 43 -8.01 -2.67 14.76
CA GLY A 43 -9.45 -2.87 14.93
C GLY A 43 -10.27 -2.46 13.70
N ASN A 44 -9.91 -1.35 13.06
CA ASN A 44 -10.56 -0.88 11.84
C ASN A 44 -10.30 -1.82 10.66
N VAL A 45 -9.08 -2.32 10.53
CA VAL A 45 -8.73 -3.30 9.49
C VAL A 45 -9.54 -4.58 9.68
N ARG A 46 -9.64 -5.09 10.91
CA ARG A 46 -10.45 -6.28 11.23
C ARG A 46 -11.92 -6.12 10.88
N LEU A 47 -12.49 -4.93 11.09
CA LEU A 47 -13.88 -4.65 10.67
C LEU A 47 -14.04 -4.74 9.14
N VAL A 48 -13.07 -4.20 8.38
CA VAL A 48 -13.09 -4.32 6.91
C VAL A 48 -12.90 -5.78 6.48
N VAL A 49 -11.96 -6.50 7.07
CA VAL A 49 -11.72 -7.93 6.76
C VAL A 49 -12.96 -8.78 7.04
N ALA A 50 -13.63 -8.58 8.17
CA ALA A 50 -14.89 -9.27 8.48
C ALA A 50 -15.96 -9.00 7.41
N HIS A 51 -16.09 -7.75 6.97
CA HIS A 51 -17.01 -7.39 5.88
C HIS A 51 -16.64 -8.09 4.55
N LEU A 52 -15.34 -8.16 4.21
CA LEU A 52 -14.87 -8.86 3.00
C LEU A 52 -15.14 -10.37 3.08
N GLN A 53 -15.03 -10.98 4.26
CA GLN A 53 -15.37 -12.38 4.49
C GLN A 53 -16.86 -12.65 4.27
N GLU A 54 -17.74 -11.83 4.86
CA GLU A 54 -19.18 -11.92 4.66
C GLU A 54 -19.57 -11.69 3.19
N LEU A 55 -18.93 -10.71 2.53
CA LEU A 55 -19.17 -10.42 1.14
C LEU A 55 -18.77 -11.60 0.24
N HIS A 56 -17.62 -12.22 0.51
CA HIS A 56 -17.16 -13.41 -0.19
C HIS A 56 -18.15 -14.57 -0.02
N GLN A 57 -18.64 -14.84 1.19
CA GLN A 57 -19.64 -15.90 1.45
C GLN A 57 -20.94 -15.66 0.69
N ARG A 58 -21.39 -14.41 0.58
CA ARG A 58 -22.65 -14.06 -0.11
C ARG A 58 -22.55 -14.06 -1.62
N THR A 59 -21.41 -13.65 -2.16
CA THR A 59 -21.29 -13.32 -3.58
C THR A 59 -20.32 -14.22 -4.34
N GLY A 60 -19.48 -14.99 -3.65
CA GLY A 60 -18.36 -15.73 -4.23
C GLY A 60 -17.18 -14.82 -4.65
N LYS A 61 -17.26 -13.51 -4.46
CA LYS A 61 -16.23 -12.56 -4.85
C LYS A 61 -15.16 -12.44 -3.78
N HIS A 62 -13.94 -12.89 -4.06
CA HIS A 62 -12.80 -12.77 -3.16
C HIS A 62 -12.07 -11.46 -3.45
N ILE A 63 -12.21 -10.50 -2.55
CA ILE A 63 -11.61 -9.17 -2.65
C ILE A 63 -10.52 -9.01 -1.60
N HIS A 64 -9.36 -8.50 -2.01
CA HIS A 64 -8.26 -8.19 -1.10
C HIS A 64 -8.25 -6.70 -0.74
N LEU A 65 -8.02 -6.40 0.52
CA LEU A 65 -7.60 -5.07 0.97
C LEU A 65 -6.09 -4.95 0.76
N ALA A 66 -5.67 -4.14 -0.20
CA ALA A 66 -4.30 -3.96 -0.60
C ALA A 66 -3.71 -2.70 0.02
N PHE A 67 -2.77 -2.88 0.95
CA PHE A 67 -2.08 -1.78 1.62
C PHE A 67 -0.88 -1.34 0.79
N GLU A 68 -0.75 -0.05 0.61
CA GLU A 68 0.32 0.56 -0.17
C GLU A 68 1.36 1.20 0.76
N ALA A 69 2.61 0.77 0.64
CA ALA A 69 3.72 1.47 1.29
C ALA A 69 3.96 2.79 0.54
N GLU A 70 3.97 3.90 1.26
CA GLU A 70 4.16 5.24 0.71
C GLU A 70 5.32 5.94 1.43
N PRO A 71 6.21 6.64 0.70
CA PRO A 71 7.21 7.49 1.32
C PRO A 71 6.57 8.44 2.35
N CYS A 72 7.22 8.62 3.49
CA CYS A 72 6.74 9.46 4.60
C CYS A 72 5.47 8.98 5.32
N ALA A 73 4.90 7.82 4.96
CA ALA A 73 3.80 7.20 5.70
C ALA A 73 4.33 6.29 6.84
N CYS A 74 3.40 5.69 7.63
CA CYS A 74 3.76 4.73 8.69
C CYS A 74 4.65 3.59 8.19
N PHE A 75 4.47 3.18 6.95
CA PHE A 75 5.31 2.23 6.24
C PHE A 75 5.79 2.88 4.96
N SER A 76 7.03 3.30 4.95
CA SER A 76 7.67 3.91 3.79
C SER A 76 8.24 2.88 2.82
N ASP A 77 8.37 1.63 3.26
CA ASP A 77 8.86 0.52 2.44
C ASP A 77 7.97 -0.72 2.54
N SER A 78 7.95 -1.50 1.47
CA SER A 78 7.11 -2.68 1.34
C SER A 78 7.54 -3.80 2.28
N GLY A 79 8.84 -3.89 2.59
CA GLY A 79 9.39 -4.92 3.47
C GLY A 79 8.85 -4.78 4.90
N ALA A 80 8.89 -3.57 5.46
CA ALA A 80 8.34 -3.26 6.78
C ALA A 80 6.82 -3.51 6.84
N LEU A 81 6.10 -3.15 5.77
CA LEU A 81 4.66 -3.41 5.67
C LEU A 81 4.35 -4.90 5.64
N ILE A 82 5.11 -5.71 4.89
CA ILE A 82 4.98 -7.17 4.85
C ILE A 82 5.20 -7.76 6.25
N ASP A 83 6.27 -7.36 6.94
CA ASP A 83 6.57 -7.82 8.30
C ASP A 83 5.43 -7.49 9.28
N TYR A 84 4.88 -6.29 9.17
CA TYR A 84 3.76 -5.86 10.00
C TYR A 84 2.50 -6.69 9.73
N LEU A 85 2.12 -6.90 8.48
CA LEU A 85 0.95 -7.71 8.13
C LEU A 85 1.12 -9.16 8.61
N ALA A 86 2.32 -9.73 8.45
CA ALA A 86 2.61 -11.09 8.87
C ALA A 86 2.55 -11.29 10.38
N THR A 87 2.93 -10.27 11.16
CA THR A 87 3.00 -10.37 12.63
C THR A 87 1.72 -9.94 13.34
N SER A 88 0.96 -9.01 12.74
CA SER A 88 -0.22 -8.40 13.39
C SER A 88 -1.54 -9.10 13.07
N PHE A 89 -1.58 -9.91 12.02
CA PHE A 89 -2.80 -10.57 11.55
C PHE A 89 -2.61 -12.07 11.36
N SER A 90 -3.67 -12.83 11.69
CA SER A 90 -3.71 -14.26 11.48
C SER A 90 -3.73 -14.64 9.99
N ASP A 91 -3.40 -15.90 9.68
CA ASP A 91 -3.45 -16.44 8.32
C ASP A 91 -4.85 -16.28 7.69
N ASP A 92 -5.91 -16.48 8.47
CA ASP A 92 -7.29 -16.34 8.00
C ASP A 92 -7.64 -14.89 7.66
N GLU A 93 -7.16 -13.91 8.45
CA GLU A 93 -7.32 -12.49 8.15
C GLU A 93 -6.52 -12.12 6.90
N ARG A 94 -5.28 -12.59 6.79
CA ARG A 94 -4.39 -12.31 5.65
C ARG A 94 -4.87 -12.85 4.31
N ARG A 95 -5.77 -13.83 4.30
CA ARG A 95 -6.45 -14.28 3.06
C ARG A 95 -7.21 -13.17 2.36
N TYR A 96 -7.60 -12.12 3.09
CA TYR A 96 -8.35 -10.97 2.56
C TYR A 96 -7.51 -9.69 2.52
N MET A 97 -6.21 -9.82 2.70
CA MET A 97 -5.27 -8.70 2.75
C MET A 97 -4.07 -8.97 1.86
N GLY A 98 -3.37 -7.91 1.52
CA GLY A 98 -2.11 -7.98 0.82
C GLY A 98 -1.49 -6.62 0.67
N ILE A 99 -0.41 -6.54 -0.08
CA ILE A 99 0.20 -5.26 -0.41
C ILE A 99 -0.22 -4.80 -1.81
N CYS A 100 -0.35 -3.49 -1.97
CA CYS A 100 -0.31 -2.81 -3.25
C CYS A 100 1.13 -2.41 -3.49
N PHE A 101 1.80 -3.07 -4.42
CA PHE A 101 3.18 -2.79 -4.74
C PHE A 101 3.25 -1.71 -5.84
N ASP A 102 3.63 -0.50 -5.47
CA ASP A 102 3.81 0.61 -6.38
C ASP A 102 5.26 0.73 -6.82
N LEU A 103 5.51 0.64 -8.14
CA LEU A 103 6.85 0.67 -8.70
C LEU A 103 7.53 2.05 -8.57
N CYS A 104 6.74 3.13 -8.55
CA CYS A 104 7.27 4.46 -8.31
C CYS A 104 7.79 4.60 -6.88
N HIS A 105 6.97 4.22 -5.89
CA HIS A 105 7.35 4.28 -4.48
C HIS A 105 8.55 3.37 -4.18
N SER A 106 8.57 2.17 -4.76
CA SER A 106 9.70 1.24 -4.65
C SER A 106 11.00 1.82 -5.23
N ALA A 107 10.91 2.52 -6.37
CA ALA A 107 12.07 3.17 -6.98
C ALA A 107 12.58 4.36 -6.13
N VAL A 108 11.66 5.12 -5.52
CA VAL A 108 11.98 6.25 -4.65
C VAL A 108 12.66 5.80 -3.36
N THR A 109 12.28 4.65 -2.81
CA THR A 109 12.85 4.08 -1.58
C THR A 109 14.03 3.12 -1.84
N ASP A 110 14.48 3.00 -3.10
CA ASP A 110 15.55 2.08 -3.52
C ASP A 110 15.30 0.61 -3.10
N GLU A 111 14.04 0.19 -3.14
CA GLU A 111 13.66 -1.20 -2.87
C GLU A 111 13.94 -2.10 -4.07
N ALA A 112 14.70 -3.16 -3.85
CA ALA A 112 14.85 -4.22 -4.85
C ALA A 112 13.59 -5.09 -4.91
N TYR A 113 12.85 -5.05 -6.01
CA TYR A 113 11.58 -5.76 -6.17
C TYR A 113 11.70 -7.27 -5.93
N GLU A 114 12.84 -7.89 -6.29
CA GLU A 114 13.08 -9.31 -6.04
C GLU A 114 13.11 -9.64 -4.54
N LYS A 115 13.62 -8.73 -3.71
CA LYS A 115 13.62 -8.89 -2.25
C LYS A 115 12.19 -8.81 -1.71
N VAL A 116 11.41 -7.85 -2.19
CA VAL A 116 10.00 -7.68 -1.79
C VAL A 116 9.20 -8.93 -2.13
N LEU A 117 9.29 -9.42 -3.38
CA LEU A 117 8.60 -10.62 -3.82
C LEU A 117 9.00 -11.85 -2.98
N SER A 118 10.32 -12.05 -2.77
CA SER A 118 10.81 -13.16 -1.96
C SER A 118 10.38 -13.08 -0.50
N GLN A 119 10.29 -11.88 0.07
CA GLN A 119 9.82 -11.68 1.45
C GLN A 119 8.33 -11.95 1.57
N ALA A 120 7.52 -11.43 0.65
CA ALA A 120 6.09 -11.67 0.59
C ALA A 120 5.78 -13.18 0.51
N GLU A 121 6.49 -13.91 -0.35
CA GLU A 121 6.36 -15.36 -0.48
C GLU A 121 6.71 -16.09 0.82
N ARG A 122 7.88 -15.79 1.43
CA ARG A 122 8.31 -16.44 2.67
C ARG A 122 7.37 -16.21 3.84
N GLN A 123 6.73 -15.05 3.89
CA GLN A 123 5.82 -14.68 4.99
C GLN A 123 4.36 -14.94 4.68
N ASN A 124 4.07 -15.53 3.53
CA ASN A 124 2.70 -15.79 3.07
C ASN A 124 1.82 -14.52 3.08
N VAL A 125 2.38 -13.42 2.52
CA VAL A 125 1.66 -12.16 2.31
C VAL A 125 1.42 -11.99 0.81
N THR A 126 0.18 -11.75 0.42
CA THR A 126 -0.21 -11.64 -0.98
C THR A 126 0.21 -10.29 -1.58
N ILE A 127 0.80 -10.31 -2.79
CA ILE A 127 0.85 -9.12 -3.64
C ILE A 127 -0.53 -9.00 -4.31
N ALA A 128 -1.40 -8.21 -3.72
CA ALA A 128 -2.81 -8.12 -4.15
C ALA A 128 -3.01 -7.16 -5.33
N LYS A 129 -2.08 -6.24 -5.56
CA LYS A 129 -2.10 -5.27 -6.63
C LYS A 129 -0.68 -4.81 -6.96
N VAL A 130 -0.44 -4.50 -8.23
CA VAL A 130 0.76 -3.79 -8.68
C VAL A 130 0.32 -2.51 -9.38
N GLN A 131 0.94 -1.39 -9.04
CA GLN A 131 0.80 -0.12 -9.74
C GLN A 131 2.05 0.11 -10.59
N ILE A 132 1.83 0.31 -11.90
CA ILE A 132 2.88 0.65 -12.85
C ILE A 132 2.86 2.15 -13.02
N SER A 133 3.74 2.81 -12.31
CA SER A 133 3.89 4.25 -12.26
C SER A 133 5.37 4.62 -12.36
N SER A 134 5.68 5.89 -12.46
CA SER A 134 7.06 6.36 -12.56
C SER A 134 7.25 7.66 -11.80
N ALA A 135 8.40 7.80 -11.12
CA ALA A 135 8.86 9.04 -10.52
C ALA A 135 9.84 9.77 -11.43
N LEU A 136 9.99 11.07 -11.21
CA LEU A 136 11.04 11.84 -11.84
C LEU A 136 12.39 11.51 -11.20
N GLN A 137 13.32 11.01 -12.00
CA GLN A 137 14.71 10.84 -11.57
C GLN A 137 15.56 12.01 -12.06
N ARG A 138 16.29 12.65 -11.15
CA ARG A 138 17.23 13.70 -11.48
C ARG A 138 18.66 13.19 -11.35
N ASP A 139 19.46 13.40 -12.38
CA ASP A 139 20.91 13.25 -12.28
C ASP A 139 21.51 14.53 -11.67
N SER A 140 21.96 14.45 -10.43
CA SER A 140 22.55 15.56 -9.69
C SER A 140 23.78 16.18 -10.38
N ARG A 141 24.39 15.46 -11.33
CA ARG A 141 25.56 15.93 -12.10
C ARG A 141 25.20 16.87 -13.24
N LEU A 142 23.94 16.94 -13.66
CA LEU A 142 23.52 17.60 -14.88
C LEU A 142 22.94 19.02 -14.69
N CYS A 143 22.65 19.48 -13.48
CA CYS A 143 22.03 20.79 -13.32
C CYS A 143 22.28 21.44 -11.95
N SER A 144 23.00 22.57 -11.96
CA SER A 144 23.20 23.41 -10.78
C SER A 144 22.17 24.56 -10.64
N SER A 145 21.31 24.77 -11.65
CA SER A 145 20.52 26.01 -11.76
C SER A 145 19.03 25.87 -11.42
N SER A 146 18.51 24.69 -11.12
CA SER A 146 17.08 24.47 -10.88
C SER A 146 16.75 23.75 -9.56
N ILE A 147 17.63 23.87 -8.55
CA ILE A 147 17.37 23.29 -7.22
C ILE A 147 16.20 24.00 -6.55
N GLY A 148 16.09 25.32 -6.69
CA GLY A 148 15.02 26.09 -6.05
C GLY A 148 13.61 25.71 -6.49
N ASP A 149 13.41 25.42 -7.76
CA ASP A 149 12.10 25.03 -8.31
C ASP A 149 11.65 23.65 -7.80
N LEU A 150 12.58 22.75 -7.47
CA LEU A 150 12.29 21.43 -6.96
C LEU A 150 12.12 21.43 -5.43
N GLU A 151 12.83 22.30 -4.71
CA GLU A 151 12.66 22.50 -3.26
C GLU A 151 11.28 23.09 -2.96
N GLU A 152 10.76 23.96 -3.82
CA GLU A 152 9.41 24.52 -3.71
C GLU A 152 8.32 23.46 -3.91
N LEU A 153 8.57 22.46 -4.75
CA LEU A 153 7.69 21.30 -4.95
C LEU A 153 7.82 20.26 -3.83
N ALA A 154 9.02 20.09 -3.26
CA ALA A 154 9.30 19.10 -2.21
C ALA A 154 8.70 19.48 -0.84
N ASP A 155 8.31 20.73 -0.62
CA ASP A 155 7.74 21.22 0.65
C ASP A 155 6.25 20.90 0.82
N SER A 156 5.64 20.20 -0.13
CA SER A 156 4.25 19.77 0.01
C SER A 156 4.20 18.31 0.49
N THR A 157 3.53 18.08 1.62
CA THR A 157 3.25 16.75 2.20
C THR A 157 2.59 15.78 1.21
N TYR A 158 2.13 16.28 0.07
CA TYR A 158 1.46 15.53 -0.99
C TYR A 158 2.36 15.18 -2.18
N PHE A 159 3.61 15.67 -2.21
CA PHE A 159 4.58 15.39 -3.28
C PHE A 159 5.71 14.49 -2.78
N HIS A 160 5.35 13.33 -2.27
CA HIS A 160 6.31 12.34 -1.77
C HIS A 160 6.98 11.51 -2.88
N ASP A 161 6.56 11.68 -4.14
CA ASP A 161 7.21 11.05 -5.31
C ASP A 161 8.53 11.73 -5.69
N PHE A 162 9.01 12.65 -4.85
CA PHE A 162 10.24 13.39 -5.02
C PHE A 162 11.15 13.17 -3.82
N ILE A 163 12.11 12.28 -3.94
CA ILE A 163 13.23 12.22 -3.00
C ILE A 163 14.47 12.78 -3.68
N THR A 164 15.02 13.86 -3.15
CA THR A 164 16.37 14.29 -3.47
C THR A 164 17.33 13.37 -2.72
N SER A 165 17.86 12.35 -3.38
CA SER A 165 18.97 11.59 -2.83
C SER A 165 20.20 12.49 -2.80
N HIS A 166 20.62 12.90 -1.62
CA HIS A 166 21.97 13.38 -1.42
C HIS A 166 22.89 12.16 -1.33
N TRP A 167 23.59 11.87 -2.41
CA TRP A 167 24.76 11.00 -2.45
C TRP A 167 26.03 11.81 -2.48
#